data_f40051740f4febacfca263a4d975630e
#
_entry.id   f40051740f4febacfca263a4d975630e
#
_cell.length_a   1.000
_cell.length_b   1.000
_cell.length_c   1.000
_cell.angle_alpha   90.00
_cell.angle_beta   90.00
_cell.angle_gamma   90.00
#
_symmetry.space_group_name_H-M   'P 1'
#
loop_
_entity.id
_entity.type
_entity.pdbx_description
1 polymer ?
#
loop_
_entity_poly.entity_id
_entity_poly.type
_entity_poly.pdbx_seq_one_letter_code
_entity_poly.pdbx_strand_id
1 'polypeptide(L)'
;MRPVRILAKDAAPASGELLSGEAAFIVRRMLASRGEFITADGARRELLYKTGTSNGWRDAWAAGFVGPYVIVAWLGDFSGAPNPQLQGARLAAPLLKEAALRLAADPATKWPREELAQDELARRRLNVARETVCAATGDLSPDALELCPRKTLSWIIPGRTSVRDSGVFRRILVRESTGLRACTPGEGVRPAVWEFWPTHFQKVFLDAGIVKRPPPPYELGCERAASLEGGATAAPGRAPMIHSPRSGSTLVASPATGAARTLLAAGTDPDARLVYWYDGAHFLGVSSPGRPMEWFAQPGDHRITATDDLGRSGTATVRVRR
;
A
#
# COMPACT_ATOMS: atom_id res chain seq x y z
N MET A 1 4.28 13.28 24.16
CA MET A 1 5.69 12.85 23.95
C MET A 1 6.62 14.01 24.26
N ARG A 2 7.77 13.75 24.91
CA ARG A 2 8.82 14.77 25.03
C ARG A 2 9.55 14.89 23.69
N PRO A 3 9.92 16.09 23.24
CA PRO A 3 10.66 16.26 21.99
C PRO A 3 12.03 15.57 22.07
N VAL A 4 12.42 14.93 20.97
CA VAL A 4 13.74 14.30 20.85
C VAL A 4 14.79 15.40 20.69
N ARG A 5 15.88 15.32 21.48
CA ARG A 5 17.04 16.22 21.36
C ARG A 5 18.22 15.41 20.84
N ILE A 6 18.88 15.92 19.83
CA ILE A 6 20.09 15.29 19.27
C ILE A 6 21.30 15.63 20.14
N LEU A 7 21.37 16.86 20.61
CA LEU A 7 22.39 17.32 21.55
C LEU A 7 21.71 17.95 22.77
N ALA A 8 22.34 17.83 23.95
CA ALA A 8 21.80 18.39 25.20
C ALA A 8 21.57 19.91 25.15
N LYS A 9 22.34 20.61 24.32
CA LYS A 9 22.24 22.07 24.10
C LYS A 9 21.22 22.47 23.03
N ASP A 10 20.65 21.53 22.31
CA ASP A 10 19.69 21.87 21.26
C ASP A 10 18.41 22.41 21.89
N ALA A 11 17.84 23.46 21.32
CA ALA A 11 16.50 23.88 21.64
C ALA A 11 15.53 22.72 21.32
N ALA A 12 14.53 22.53 22.18
CA ALA A 12 13.50 21.55 21.89
C ALA A 12 12.85 21.91 20.54
N PRO A 13 12.82 20.99 19.57
CA PRO A 13 12.15 21.26 18.30
C PRO A 13 10.67 21.55 18.59
N ALA A 14 10.07 22.46 17.81
CA ALA A 14 8.65 22.72 17.90
C ALA A 14 7.89 21.39 17.79
N SER A 15 7.08 21.06 18.79
CA SER A 15 6.29 19.83 18.81
C SER A 15 5.12 19.97 17.86
N GLY A 16 5.32 19.62 16.59
CA GLY A 16 4.22 19.36 15.67
C GLY A 16 3.63 17.98 15.93
N GLU A 17 2.32 17.85 15.98
CA GLU A 17 1.68 16.54 15.98
C GLU A 17 1.91 15.89 14.60
N LEU A 18 2.67 14.79 14.57
CA LEU A 18 2.88 14.01 13.35
C LEU A 18 1.67 13.13 13.02
N LEU A 19 0.91 12.70 14.01
CA LEU A 19 -0.27 11.85 13.91
C LEU A 19 -1.35 12.38 14.86
N SER A 20 -2.61 12.32 14.42
CA SER A 20 -3.73 12.54 15.36
C SER A 20 -3.79 11.44 16.40
N GLY A 21 -4.45 11.69 17.53
CA GLY A 21 -4.66 10.69 18.58
C GLY A 21 -5.33 9.42 18.06
N GLU A 22 -6.30 9.56 17.14
CA GLU A 22 -7.00 8.45 16.49
C GLU A 22 -6.05 7.62 15.63
N ALA A 23 -5.22 8.28 14.81
CA ALA A 23 -4.24 7.58 13.96
C ALA A 23 -3.20 6.85 14.81
N ALA A 24 -2.70 7.49 15.88
CA ALA A 24 -1.78 6.86 16.82
C ALA A 24 -2.40 5.65 17.52
N PHE A 25 -3.68 5.74 17.93
CA PHE A 25 -4.43 4.62 18.49
C PHE A 25 -4.52 3.44 17.50
N ILE A 26 -4.92 3.70 16.24
CA ILE A 26 -5.06 2.66 15.22
C ILE A 26 -3.72 2.00 14.93
N VAL A 27 -2.63 2.78 14.75
CA VAL A 27 -1.27 2.23 14.53
C VAL A 27 -0.86 1.33 15.69
N ARG A 28 -1.10 1.76 16.93
CA ARG A 28 -0.82 0.94 18.11
C ARG A 28 -1.60 -0.39 18.08
N ARG A 29 -2.86 -0.38 17.65
CA ARG A 29 -3.68 -1.60 17.50
C ARG A 29 -3.20 -2.51 16.35
N MET A 30 -2.70 -1.93 15.25
CA MET A 30 -2.10 -2.68 14.15
C MET A 30 -0.80 -3.39 14.55
N LEU A 31 -0.06 -2.85 15.50
CA LEU A 31 1.16 -3.44 16.01
C LEU A 31 0.93 -4.70 16.84
N ALA A 32 -0.28 -5.20 16.93
CA ALA A 32 -0.73 -6.39 17.64
C ALA A 32 0.23 -6.89 18.74
N SER A 33 -0.27 -7.29 19.88
CA SER A 33 0.55 -7.83 20.95
C SER A 33 1.44 -8.96 20.44
N ARG A 34 2.75 -8.83 20.58
CA ARG A 34 3.76 -9.84 20.21
C ARG A 34 4.33 -10.54 21.43
N GLY A 35 3.85 -10.20 22.58
CA GLY A 35 4.21 -10.78 23.84
C GLY A 35 3.70 -9.98 25.01
N GLU A 36 3.55 -10.64 26.13
CA GLU A 36 3.25 -10.06 27.43
C GLU A 36 4.38 -10.42 28.38
N PHE A 37 4.64 -9.54 29.34
CA PHE A 37 5.57 -9.80 30.44
C PHE A 37 5.07 -9.14 31.72
N ILE A 38 5.61 -9.56 32.84
CA ILE A 38 5.30 -9.01 34.17
C ILE A 38 6.42 -8.03 34.50
N THR A 39 6.05 -6.81 34.85
CA THR A 39 6.98 -5.77 35.29
C THR A 39 7.30 -5.90 36.79
N ALA A 40 8.33 -5.21 37.27
CA ALA A 40 8.77 -5.28 38.65
C ALA A 40 7.66 -4.83 39.65
N ASP A 41 6.69 -4.05 39.23
CA ASP A 41 5.50 -3.68 39.99
C ASP A 41 4.38 -4.74 39.99
N GLY A 42 4.61 -5.90 39.34
CA GLY A 42 3.68 -7.02 39.26
C GLY A 42 2.60 -6.85 38.18
N ALA A 43 2.60 -5.79 37.39
CA ALA A 43 1.61 -5.56 36.36
C ALA A 43 1.94 -6.31 35.06
N ARG A 44 0.90 -6.77 34.35
CA ARG A 44 1.05 -7.31 32.98
C ARG A 44 1.14 -6.16 31.99
N ARG A 45 2.09 -6.25 31.07
CA ARG A 45 2.33 -5.26 30.03
C ARG A 45 2.48 -5.91 28.67
N GLU A 46 1.93 -5.25 27.65
CA GLU A 46 2.08 -5.68 26.27
C GLU A 46 3.34 -5.09 25.64
N LEU A 47 4.03 -5.89 24.84
CA LEU A 47 5.09 -5.44 23.96
C LEU A 47 4.56 -5.39 22.52
N LEU A 48 4.34 -4.20 22.03
CA LEU A 48 3.88 -3.93 20.66
C LEU A 48 5.08 -3.55 19.80
N TYR A 49 5.39 -4.31 18.75
CA TYR A 49 6.54 -3.98 17.91
C TYR A 49 6.37 -4.40 16.46
N LYS A 50 7.16 -3.76 15.60
CA LYS A 50 7.30 -4.10 14.19
C LYS A 50 8.76 -4.25 13.84
N THR A 51 9.05 -5.28 13.03
CA THR A 51 10.37 -5.52 12.46
C THR A 51 10.47 -4.96 11.06
N GLY A 52 11.68 -4.58 10.67
CA GLY A 52 12.03 -4.17 9.33
C GLY A 52 13.35 -4.82 8.90
N THR A 53 13.45 -5.11 7.62
CA THR A 53 14.69 -5.52 6.97
C THR A 53 14.84 -4.63 5.75
N SER A 54 15.98 -3.95 5.61
CA SER A 54 16.21 -3.07 4.47
C SER A 54 16.41 -3.88 3.19
N ASN A 55 16.15 -3.23 2.05
CA ASN A 55 16.42 -3.82 0.75
C ASN A 55 17.92 -4.15 0.63
N GLY A 56 18.23 -5.37 0.16
CA GLY A 56 19.60 -5.85 0.05
C GLY A 56 20.23 -6.27 1.38
N TRP A 57 19.44 -6.53 2.45
CA TRP A 57 19.92 -7.10 3.72
C TRP A 57 21.00 -6.26 4.42
N ARG A 58 20.87 -4.94 4.39
CA ARG A 58 21.87 -4.02 4.97
C ARG A 58 21.61 -3.69 6.42
N ASP A 59 20.30 -3.69 6.80
CA ASP A 59 19.86 -3.31 8.12
C ASP A 59 18.76 -4.22 8.62
N ALA A 60 18.83 -4.58 9.89
CA ALA A 60 17.79 -5.24 10.64
C ALA A 60 17.25 -4.28 11.72
N TRP A 61 15.96 -4.02 11.70
CA TRP A 61 15.28 -3.09 12.58
C TRP A 61 14.20 -3.79 13.40
N ALA A 62 14.03 -3.36 14.64
CA ALA A 62 12.81 -3.57 15.41
C ALA A 62 12.51 -2.30 16.19
N ALA A 63 11.27 -1.81 16.08
CA ALA A 63 10.80 -0.65 16.84
C ALA A 63 9.49 -1.00 17.54
N GLY A 64 9.34 -0.62 18.79
CA GLY A 64 8.18 -1.00 19.59
C GLY A 64 7.93 -0.12 20.77
N PHE A 65 6.81 -0.42 21.43
CA PHE A 65 6.33 0.27 22.62
C PHE A 65 6.18 -0.74 23.75
N VAL A 66 6.59 -0.33 24.92
CA VAL A 66 6.30 -1.02 26.17
C VAL A 66 5.91 0.04 27.19
N GLY A 67 4.64 0.07 27.51
CA GLY A 67 4.12 1.17 28.30
C GLY A 67 4.41 2.54 27.66
N PRO A 68 4.95 3.48 28.44
CA PRO A 68 5.29 4.81 27.95
C PRO A 68 6.61 4.86 27.19
N TYR A 69 7.33 3.73 27.11
CA TYR A 69 8.68 3.68 26.54
C TYR A 69 8.64 3.25 25.09
N VAL A 70 9.47 3.89 24.28
CA VAL A 70 9.76 3.48 22.89
C VAL A 70 11.14 2.84 22.88
N ILE A 71 11.22 1.63 22.33
CA ILE A 71 12.49 0.91 22.19
C ILE A 71 12.72 0.71 20.70
N VAL A 72 13.93 1.00 20.25
CA VAL A 72 14.37 0.76 18.88
C VAL A 72 15.67 -0.03 18.94
N ALA A 73 15.69 -1.18 18.26
CA ALA A 73 16.88 -1.98 18.04
C ALA A 73 17.27 -1.92 16.58
N TRP A 74 18.52 -1.62 16.32
CA TRP A 74 19.11 -1.61 15.00
C TRP A 74 20.40 -2.44 15.01
N LEU A 75 20.54 -3.27 13.97
CA LEU A 75 21.76 -4.00 13.66
C LEU A 75 22.07 -3.78 12.19
N GLY A 76 23.31 -3.40 11.91
CA GLY A 76 23.75 -3.10 10.56
C GLY A 76 25.24 -2.82 10.56
N ASP A 77 25.79 -2.65 9.36
CA ASP A 77 27.15 -2.18 9.15
C ASP A 77 27.12 -0.72 8.66
N PHE A 78 27.89 0.15 9.28
CA PHE A 78 27.97 1.57 8.88
C PHE A 78 28.51 1.75 7.45
N SER A 79 29.20 0.76 6.89
CA SER A 79 29.60 0.74 5.48
C SER A 79 28.43 0.46 4.53
N GLY A 80 27.29 0.01 5.06
CA GLY A 80 26.15 -0.42 4.26
C GLY A 80 26.39 -1.74 3.51
N ALA A 81 27.36 -2.54 3.91
CA ALA A 81 27.64 -3.82 3.30
C ALA A 81 26.44 -4.79 3.49
N PRO A 82 26.02 -5.51 2.43
CA PRO A 82 24.91 -6.45 2.53
C PRO A 82 25.30 -7.69 3.34
N ASN A 83 24.42 -8.11 4.24
CA ASN A 83 24.57 -9.35 4.99
C ASN A 83 23.20 -10.08 5.08
N PRO A 84 23.01 -11.20 4.38
CA PRO A 84 21.75 -11.96 4.37
C PRO A 84 21.24 -12.41 5.75
N GLN A 85 22.08 -12.41 6.76
CA GLN A 85 21.69 -12.71 8.13
C GLN A 85 21.00 -11.54 8.84
N LEU A 86 21.15 -10.30 8.34
CA LEU A 86 20.51 -9.11 8.89
C LEU A 86 18.99 -9.10 8.61
N GLN A 87 18.28 -9.92 9.34
CA GLN A 87 16.83 -10.03 9.30
C GLN A 87 16.22 -9.49 10.58
N GLY A 88 15.35 -8.47 10.46
CA GLY A 88 14.74 -7.80 11.61
C GLY A 88 14.04 -8.74 12.58
N ALA A 89 13.33 -9.77 12.07
CA ALA A 89 12.63 -10.74 12.90
C ALA A 89 13.59 -11.68 13.64
N ARG A 90 14.75 -11.99 13.06
CA ARG A 90 15.71 -12.96 13.65
C ARG A 90 16.72 -12.31 14.58
N LEU A 91 17.13 -11.08 14.32
CA LEU A 91 18.17 -10.41 15.09
C LEU A 91 17.66 -9.22 15.91
N ALA A 92 16.97 -8.28 15.27
CA ALA A 92 16.56 -7.07 15.96
C ALA A 92 15.38 -7.28 16.94
N ALA A 93 14.44 -8.18 16.62
CA ALA A 93 13.33 -8.46 17.50
C ALA A 93 13.75 -9.15 18.82
N PRO A 94 14.65 -10.16 18.85
CA PRO A 94 15.18 -10.71 20.09
C PRO A 94 15.88 -9.66 20.95
N LEU A 95 16.69 -8.79 20.34
CA LEU A 95 17.39 -7.72 21.06
C LEU A 95 16.40 -6.71 21.67
N LEU A 96 15.36 -6.31 20.90
CA LEU A 96 14.30 -5.46 21.41
C LEU A 96 13.55 -6.09 22.57
N LYS A 97 13.24 -7.38 22.49
CA LYS A 97 12.57 -8.14 23.56
C LYS A 97 13.41 -8.18 24.83
N GLU A 98 14.69 -8.46 24.70
CA GLU A 98 15.62 -8.51 25.83
C GLU A 98 15.72 -7.11 26.51
N ALA A 99 15.83 -6.05 25.72
CA ALA A 99 15.82 -4.69 26.26
C ALA A 99 14.51 -4.36 26.99
N ALA A 100 13.36 -4.80 26.44
CA ALA A 100 12.06 -4.62 27.09
C ALA A 100 11.96 -5.40 28.39
N LEU A 101 12.47 -6.65 28.44
CA LEU A 101 12.49 -7.46 29.66
C LEU A 101 13.39 -6.85 30.76
N ARG A 102 14.55 -6.34 30.38
CA ARG A 102 15.45 -5.65 31.33
C ARG A 102 14.80 -4.39 31.88
N LEU A 103 14.17 -3.60 31.01
CA LEU A 103 13.41 -2.42 31.41
C LEU A 103 12.26 -2.79 32.35
N ALA A 104 11.59 -3.91 32.09
CA ALA A 104 10.49 -4.42 32.89
C ALA A 104 10.92 -4.88 34.27
N ALA A 105 12.10 -5.51 34.38
CA ALA A 105 12.66 -6.05 35.61
C ALA A 105 13.32 -4.97 36.51
N ASP A 106 13.63 -3.79 35.95
CA ASP A 106 14.29 -2.73 36.72
C ASP A 106 13.30 -2.02 37.64
N PRO A 107 13.48 -2.10 38.99
CA PRO A 107 12.62 -1.40 39.98
C PRO A 107 12.64 0.13 39.86
N ALA A 108 13.69 0.69 39.27
CA ALA A 108 13.80 2.14 39.05
C ALA A 108 12.95 2.62 37.88
N THR A 109 12.48 1.71 37.00
CA THR A 109 11.61 2.04 35.88
C THR A 109 10.24 2.50 36.37
N LYS A 110 9.85 3.68 35.94
CA LYS A 110 8.55 4.26 36.31
C LYS A 110 7.46 3.80 35.36
N TRP A 111 6.56 2.96 35.85
CA TRP A 111 5.40 2.50 35.09
C TRP A 111 4.15 3.29 35.48
N PRO A 112 3.35 3.78 34.51
CA PRO A 112 2.03 4.34 34.81
C PRO A 112 1.11 3.25 35.37
N ARG A 113 0.35 3.57 36.42
CA ARG A 113 -0.52 2.61 37.11
C ARG A 113 -1.70 2.06 36.29
N GLU A 114 -2.05 2.70 35.16
CA GLU A 114 -3.32 2.46 34.46
C GLU A 114 -3.19 2.24 32.93
N GLU A 115 -2.26 1.43 32.47
CA GLU A 115 -2.04 1.32 31.02
C GLU A 115 -3.17 0.63 30.26
N LEU A 116 -3.82 -0.38 30.84
CA LEU A 116 -4.97 -1.07 30.23
C LEU A 116 -6.25 -0.22 30.29
N ALA A 117 -6.42 0.57 31.32
CA ALA A 117 -7.52 1.52 31.44
C ALA A 117 -7.38 2.71 30.49
N GLN A 118 -6.15 3.12 30.15
CA GLN A 118 -5.92 4.23 29.22
C GLN A 118 -6.36 3.92 27.79
N ASP A 119 -6.21 2.70 27.30
CA ASP A 119 -6.68 2.32 25.97
C ASP A 119 -8.22 2.38 25.87
N GLU A 120 -8.94 1.97 26.90
CA GLU A 120 -10.39 2.05 26.93
C GLU A 120 -10.87 3.50 27.13
N LEU A 121 -10.21 4.28 28.02
CA LEU A 121 -10.48 5.70 28.18
C LEU A 121 -10.12 6.52 26.94
N ALA A 122 -9.00 6.19 26.28
CA ALA A 122 -8.60 6.81 25.02
C ALA A 122 -9.64 6.51 23.93
N ARG A 123 -10.12 5.27 23.84
CA ARG A 123 -11.17 4.88 22.90
C ARG A 123 -12.45 5.69 23.09
N ARG A 124 -12.86 5.96 24.32
CA ARG A 124 -14.05 6.76 24.63
C ARG A 124 -13.92 8.25 24.31
N ARG A 125 -12.69 8.76 24.24
CA ARG A 125 -12.36 10.17 23.93
C ARG A 125 -11.98 10.41 22.47
N LEU A 126 -11.63 9.35 21.74
CA LEU A 126 -11.20 9.42 20.36
C LEU A 126 -12.38 9.11 19.43
N ASN A 127 -12.39 9.79 18.27
CA ASN A 127 -13.33 9.50 17.20
C ASN A 127 -12.90 8.27 16.41
N VAL A 128 -12.99 7.08 17.03
CA VAL A 128 -12.65 5.80 16.41
C VAL A 128 -13.83 4.83 16.52
N ALA A 129 -14.06 4.03 15.50
CA ALA A 129 -15.09 3.01 15.46
C ALA A 129 -14.55 1.69 14.90
N ARG A 130 -15.25 0.58 15.14
CA ARG A 130 -14.99 -0.70 14.50
C ARG A 130 -16.05 -0.94 13.45
N GLU A 131 -15.60 -1.10 12.21
CA GLU A 131 -16.47 -1.34 11.07
C GLU A 131 -16.09 -2.61 10.32
N THR A 132 -17.08 -3.20 9.65
CA THR A 132 -16.83 -4.34 8.76
C THR A 132 -16.18 -3.84 7.47
N VAL A 133 -15.06 -4.41 7.13
CA VAL A 133 -14.32 -4.13 5.88
C VAL A 133 -14.05 -5.40 5.11
N CYS A 134 -13.79 -5.28 3.82
CA CYS A 134 -13.31 -6.39 3.03
C CYS A 134 -11.89 -6.79 3.48
N ALA A 135 -11.69 -8.04 3.87
CA ALA A 135 -10.42 -8.49 4.43
C ALA A 135 -9.24 -8.41 3.44
N ALA A 136 -9.52 -8.46 2.14
CA ALA A 136 -8.50 -8.45 1.09
C ALA A 136 -8.12 -7.02 0.65
N THR A 137 -9.07 -6.09 0.63
CA THR A 137 -8.91 -4.76 0.03
C THR A 137 -9.04 -3.62 1.03
N GLY A 138 -9.67 -3.87 2.17
CA GLY A 138 -10.04 -2.83 3.12
C GLY A 138 -11.24 -1.99 2.70
N ASP A 139 -11.93 -2.37 1.64
CA ASP A 139 -13.11 -1.64 1.15
C ASP A 139 -14.22 -1.61 2.20
N LEU A 140 -14.92 -0.48 2.26
CA LEU A 140 -15.93 -0.17 3.26
C LEU A 140 -17.31 0.11 2.61
N SER A 141 -17.38 0.33 1.29
CA SER A 141 -18.64 0.60 0.61
C SER A 141 -19.58 -0.62 0.67
N PRO A 142 -20.90 -0.43 0.81
CA PRO A 142 -21.85 -1.53 0.83
C PRO A 142 -21.74 -2.43 -0.42
N ASP A 143 -21.59 -1.84 -1.61
CA ASP A 143 -21.50 -2.56 -2.87
C ASP A 143 -20.23 -3.42 -2.94
N ALA A 144 -19.06 -2.87 -2.52
CA ALA A 144 -17.83 -3.63 -2.45
C ALA A 144 -17.92 -4.76 -1.41
N LEU A 145 -18.57 -4.52 -0.28
CA LEU A 145 -18.77 -5.53 0.76
C LEU A 145 -19.70 -6.65 0.32
N GLU A 146 -20.71 -6.37 -0.52
CA GLU A 146 -21.58 -7.41 -1.08
C GLU A 146 -20.77 -8.43 -1.89
N LEU A 147 -19.82 -7.95 -2.70
CA LEU A 147 -18.98 -8.77 -3.57
C LEU A 147 -17.78 -9.40 -2.87
N CYS A 148 -17.43 -8.92 -1.67
CA CYS A 148 -16.25 -9.38 -0.95
C CYS A 148 -16.46 -10.79 -0.35
N PRO A 149 -15.60 -11.77 -0.66
CA PRO A 149 -15.74 -13.14 -0.19
C PRO A 149 -15.44 -13.32 1.30
N ARG A 150 -14.63 -12.43 1.87
CA ARG A 150 -14.26 -12.51 3.30
C ARG A 150 -14.21 -11.14 3.93
N LYS A 151 -15.02 -10.94 4.94
CA LYS A 151 -15.12 -9.70 5.71
C LYS A 151 -14.40 -9.83 7.04
N THR A 152 -13.92 -8.70 7.58
CA THR A 152 -13.30 -8.62 8.90
C THR A 152 -13.65 -7.29 9.57
N LEU A 153 -13.49 -7.23 10.89
CA LEU A 153 -13.63 -5.97 11.63
C LEU A 153 -12.31 -5.22 11.62
N SER A 154 -12.36 -3.94 11.30
CA SER A 154 -11.20 -3.04 11.33
C SER A 154 -11.53 -1.75 12.08
N TRP A 155 -10.49 -1.09 12.59
CA TRP A 155 -10.63 0.24 13.17
C TRP A 155 -10.64 1.29 12.06
N ILE A 156 -11.55 2.25 12.18
CA ILE A 156 -11.68 3.39 11.30
C ILE A 156 -11.76 4.69 12.10
N ILE A 157 -11.51 5.81 11.42
CA ILE A 157 -11.77 7.16 11.93
C ILE A 157 -12.98 7.70 11.18
N PRO A 158 -14.19 7.73 11.80
CA PRO A 158 -15.38 8.25 11.15
C PRO A 158 -15.17 9.67 10.58
N GLY A 159 -15.63 9.90 9.36
CA GLY A 159 -15.46 11.16 8.65
C GLY A 159 -14.04 11.44 8.12
N ARG A 160 -13.05 10.55 8.38
CA ARG A 160 -11.67 10.67 7.87
C ARG A 160 -11.26 9.46 7.05
N THR A 161 -11.63 8.25 7.51
CA THR A 161 -11.38 7.04 6.72
C THR A 161 -12.23 7.07 5.46
N SER A 162 -11.56 6.97 4.31
CA SER A 162 -12.23 7.00 3.02
C SER A 162 -13.11 5.76 2.83
N VAL A 163 -14.38 5.95 2.53
CA VAL A 163 -15.26 4.87 2.06
C VAL A 163 -14.89 4.60 0.61
N ARG A 164 -14.10 3.56 0.39
CA ARG A 164 -13.60 3.18 -0.94
C ARG A 164 -14.32 1.95 -1.46
N ASP A 165 -14.53 1.94 -2.75
CA ASP A 165 -14.66 0.74 -3.57
C ASP A 165 -13.39 0.64 -4.43
N SER A 166 -12.59 -0.37 -4.15
CA SER A 166 -11.35 -0.60 -4.91
C SER A 166 -11.64 -1.15 -6.31
N GLY A 167 -12.86 -1.63 -6.56
CA GLY A 167 -13.24 -2.34 -7.79
C GLY A 167 -12.42 -3.61 -8.04
N VAL A 168 -11.82 -4.18 -6.98
CA VAL A 168 -11.11 -5.47 -7.11
C VAL A 168 -12.09 -6.60 -7.32
N PHE A 169 -13.15 -6.66 -6.53
CA PHE A 169 -14.20 -7.66 -6.71
C PHE A 169 -15.28 -7.11 -7.63
N ARG A 170 -15.53 -7.78 -8.75
CA ARG A 170 -16.52 -7.37 -9.75
C ARG A 170 -17.42 -8.52 -10.12
N ARG A 171 -18.68 -8.22 -10.35
CA ARG A 171 -19.63 -9.15 -10.95
C ARG A 171 -19.41 -9.15 -12.47
N ILE A 172 -19.18 -10.32 -13.04
CA ILE A 172 -19.05 -10.55 -14.47
C ILE A 172 -20.04 -11.59 -14.92
N LEU A 173 -20.37 -11.59 -16.18
CA LEU A 173 -21.17 -12.65 -16.81
C LEU A 173 -20.24 -13.70 -17.40
N VAL A 174 -20.48 -14.96 -17.11
CA VAL A 174 -19.65 -16.08 -17.57
C VAL A 174 -20.53 -17.11 -18.26
N ARG A 175 -20.16 -17.53 -19.46
CA ARG A 175 -20.82 -18.62 -20.17
C ARG A 175 -20.40 -19.95 -19.55
N GLU A 176 -21.35 -20.76 -19.16
CA GLU A 176 -21.10 -22.02 -18.44
C GLU A 176 -20.36 -23.04 -19.31
N SER A 177 -20.68 -23.09 -20.61
CA SER A 177 -20.08 -24.06 -21.52
C SER A 177 -18.61 -23.79 -21.86
N THR A 178 -18.18 -22.51 -21.87
CA THR A 178 -16.82 -22.12 -22.29
C THR A 178 -15.98 -21.54 -21.16
N GLY A 179 -16.61 -21.04 -20.09
CA GLY A 179 -15.95 -20.28 -19.03
C GLY A 179 -15.51 -18.89 -19.45
N LEU A 180 -15.86 -18.42 -20.64
CA LEU A 180 -15.53 -17.10 -21.16
C LEU A 180 -16.50 -16.03 -20.63
N ARG A 181 -16.09 -14.75 -20.69
CA ARG A 181 -16.94 -13.61 -20.31
C ARG A 181 -17.97 -13.35 -21.41
N ALA A 182 -19.23 -13.36 -21.05
CA ALA A 182 -20.31 -12.95 -21.93
C ALA A 182 -20.57 -11.44 -21.80
N CYS A 183 -21.05 -10.78 -22.87
CA CYS A 183 -21.43 -9.36 -22.87
C CYS A 183 -22.83 -9.12 -22.32
N THR A 184 -23.74 -10.04 -22.59
CA THR A 184 -25.15 -9.91 -22.25
C THR A 184 -25.62 -11.12 -21.46
N PRO A 185 -26.61 -10.95 -20.58
CA PRO A 185 -27.27 -12.09 -19.95
C PRO A 185 -28.02 -12.92 -21.01
N GLY A 186 -28.16 -14.22 -20.78
CA GLY A 186 -28.84 -15.15 -21.69
C GLY A 186 -28.79 -16.57 -21.18
N GLU A 187 -29.34 -17.51 -21.93
CA GLU A 187 -29.32 -18.93 -21.60
C GLU A 187 -27.85 -19.44 -21.50
N GLY A 188 -27.56 -20.22 -20.48
CA GLY A 188 -26.21 -20.72 -20.19
C GLY A 188 -25.20 -19.66 -19.77
N VAL A 189 -25.66 -18.45 -19.36
CA VAL A 189 -24.83 -17.39 -18.83
C VAL A 189 -25.19 -17.14 -17.36
N ARG A 190 -24.20 -17.18 -16.50
CA ARG A 190 -24.41 -16.91 -15.07
C ARG A 190 -23.55 -15.75 -14.58
N PRO A 191 -24.00 -14.98 -13.57
CA PRO A 191 -23.17 -14.03 -12.88
C PRO A 191 -22.12 -14.77 -12.03
N ALA A 192 -20.90 -14.21 -12.00
CA ALA A 192 -19.81 -14.68 -11.15
C ALA A 192 -19.05 -13.49 -10.58
N VAL A 193 -18.57 -13.59 -9.35
CA VAL A 193 -17.68 -12.60 -8.77
C VAL A 193 -16.24 -13.00 -9.10
N TRP A 194 -15.48 -12.05 -9.61
CA TRP A 194 -14.08 -12.25 -9.98
C TRP A 194 -13.18 -11.18 -9.42
N GLU A 195 -11.87 -11.51 -9.23
CA GLU A 195 -10.85 -10.61 -8.71
C GLU A 195 -10.13 -9.89 -9.85
N PHE A 196 -10.13 -8.57 -9.80
CA PHE A 196 -9.45 -7.68 -10.75
C PHE A 196 -8.31 -6.92 -10.04
N TRP A 197 -7.27 -7.65 -9.68
CA TRP A 197 -6.10 -7.05 -9.07
C TRP A 197 -5.28 -6.27 -10.09
N PRO A 198 -4.87 -5.02 -9.79
CA PRO A 198 -3.97 -4.27 -10.66
C PRO A 198 -2.70 -5.03 -10.98
N THR A 199 -2.20 -4.91 -12.22
CA THR A 199 -1.06 -5.67 -12.71
C THR A 199 0.23 -5.46 -11.92
N HIS A 200 0.42 -4.30 -11.30
CA HIS A 200 1.59 -4.04 -10.45
C HIS A 200 1.62 -4.87 -9.16
N PHE A 201 0.51 -5.47 -8.74
CA PHE A 201 0.49 -6.42 -7.62
C PHE A 201 0.91 -7.83 -8.02
N GLN A 202 0.96 -8.16 -9.32
CA GLN A 202 1.29 -9.51 -9.77
C GLN A 202 2.64 -9.99 -9.23
N LYS A 203 3.66 -9.11 -9.30
CA LYS A 203 4.98 -9.45 -8.75
C LYS A 203 4.91 -9.72 -7.24
N VAL A 204 4.19 -8.90 -6.48
CA VAL A 204 4.02 -9.06 -5.03
C VAL A 204 3.36 -10.41 -4.71
N PHE A 205 2.33 -10.79 -5.47
CA PHE A 205 1.66 -12.08 -5.29
C PHE A 205 2.58 -13.26 -5.63
N LEU A 206 3.32 -13.18 -6.73
CA LEU A 206 4.29 -14.21 -7.12
C LEU A 206 5.41 -14.36 -6.07
N ASP A 207 5.97 -13.27 -5.61
CA ASP A 207 7.02 -13.28 -4.57
C ASP A 207 6.49 -13.86 -3.23
N ALA A 208 5.18 -13.71 -2.97
CA ALA A 208 4.50 -14.31 -1.81
C ALA A 208 4.00 -15.75 -2.03
N GLY A 209 4.24 -16.34 -3.21
CA GLY A 209 3.76 -17.68 -3.56
C GLY A 209 2.23 -17.75 -3.76
N ILE A 210 1.57 -16.62 -3.96
CA ILE A 210 0.12 -16.53 -4.14
C ILE A 210 -0.21 -16.54 -5.64
N VAL A 211 -0.87 -17.61 -6.09
CA VAL A 211 -1.33 -17.71 -7.48
C VAL A 211 -2.70 -17.04 -7.61
N LYS A 212 -2.78 -15.94 -8.37
CA LYS A 212 -4.02 -15.27 -8.71
C LYS A 212 -4.44 -15.66 -10.14
N ARG A 213 -5.70 -16.09 -10.28
CA ARG A 213 -6.26 -16.39 -11.61
C ARG A 213 -6.63 -15.09 -12.31
N PRO A 214 -6.15 -14.86 -13.56
CA PRO A 214 -6.60 -13.70 -14.33
C PRO A 214 -8.11 -13.83 -14.63
N PRO A 215 -8.80 -12.70 -14.84
CA PRO A 215 -10.19 -12.75 -15.28
C PRO A 215 -10.28 -13.47 -16.65
N PRO A 216 -11.35 -14.24 -16.89
CA PRO A 216 -11.52 -14.94 -18.13
C PRO A 216 -11.61 -13.93 -19.29
N PRO A 217 -11.07 -14.26 -20.50
CA PRO A 217 -11.22 -13.41 -21.65
C PRO A 217 -12.68 -13.34 -22.11
N TYR A 218 -13.01 -12.31 -22.88
CA TYR A 218 -14.34 -12.18 -23.47
C TYR A 218 -14.55 -13.22 -24.58
N GLU A 219 -15.80 -13.59 -24.81
CA GLU A 219 -16.24 -14.32 -26.00
C GLU A 219 -15.96 -13.49 -27.26
N LEU A 220 -15.74 -14.19 -28.39
CA LEU A 220 -15.58 -13.55 -29.70
C LEU A 220 -16.79 -12.66 -30.03
N GLY A 221 -16.53 -11.42 -30.39
CA GLY A 221 -17.57 -10.40 -30.63
C GLY A 221 -17.91 -9.53 -29.45
N CYS A 222 -17.65 -9.97 -28.22
CA CYS A 222 -17.82 -9.16 -27.01
C CYS A 222 -16.79 -8.03 -26.88
N GLU A 223 -15.57 -8.23 -27.39
CA GLU A 223 -14.52 -7.20 -27.35
C GLU A 223 -14.92 -5.92 -28.10
N ARG A 224 -15.73 -6.08 -29.18
CA ARG A 224 -16.28 -4.95 -29.95
C ARG A 224 -17.46 -4.26 -29.25
N ALA A 225 -18.31 -5.01 -28.57
CA ALA A 225 -19.44 -4.42 -27.85
C ALA A 225 -18.96 -3.55 -26.68
N ALA A 226 -17.98 -4.01 -25.92
CA ALA A 226 -17.36 -3.22 -24.85
C ALA A 226 -16.68 -1.93 -25.36
N SER A 227 -16.25 -1.93 -26.64
CA SER A 227 -15.62 -0.77 -27.29
C SER A 227 -16.59 0.12 -28.09
N LEU A 228 -17.75 -0.39 -28.50
CA LEU A 228 -18.67 0.29 -29.43
C LEU A 228 -19.95 0.83 -28.78
N GLU A 229 -20.38 0.31 -27.64
CA GLU A 229 -21.60 0.82 -26.94
C GLU A 229 -21.39 2.12 -26.18
N GLY A 230 -20.16 2.61 -26.12
CA GLY A 230 -19.85 3.91 -25.57
C GLY A 230 -19.33 4.85 -26.63
N GLY A 231 -20.17 5.72 -27.15
CA GLY A 231 -19.61 6.97 -27.65
C GLY A 231 -18.69 7.54 -26.58
N ALA A 232 -17.35 7.39 -26.76
CA ALA A 232 -16.29 7.92 -25.90
C ALA A 232 -16.27 7.46 -24.42
N THR A 233 -16.95 6.41 -24.00
CA THR A 233 -16.82 5.86 -22.65
C THR A 233 -15.91 4.62 -22.66
N ALA A 234 -14.82 4.73 -21.90
CA ALA A 234 -13.91 3.61 -21.68
C ALA A 234 -14.65 2.39 -21.08
N ALA A 235 -14.15 1.17 -21.39
CA ALA A 235 -14.68 -0.04 -20.77
C ALA A 235 -14.70 0.06 -19.23
N PRO A 236 -15.65 -0.61 -18.57
CA PRO A 236 -15.69 -0.61 -17.10
C PRO A 236 -14.38 -1.12 -16.52
N GLY A 237 -13.89 -0.45 -15.51
CA GLY A 237 -12.65 -0.78 -14.85
C GLY A 237 -11.83 0.45 -14.46
N ARG A 238 -10.66 0.19 -13.89
CA ARG A 238 -9.77 1.28 -13.45
C ARG A 238 -8.88 1.75 -14.60
N ALA A 239 -8.76 3.06 -14.73
CA ALA A 239 -7.79 3.67 -15.61
C ALA A 239 -6.35 3.28 -15.22
N PRO A 240 -5.42 3.20 -16.17
CA PRO A 240 -4.02 3.03 -15.88
C PRO A 240 -3.51 4.05 -14.87
N MET A 241 -2.79 3.59 -13.86
CA MET A 241 -2.17 4.46 -12.85
C MET A 241 -0.68 4.55 -13.11
N ILE A 242 -0.22 5.73 -13.52
CA ILE A 242 1.19 5.97 -13.81
C ILE A 242 1.99 6.03 -12.50
N HIS A 243 2.97 5.13 -12.36
CA HIS A 243 3.85 5.03 -11.20
C HIS A 243 5.18 5.72 -11.42
N SER A 244 5.63 5.74 -12.69
CA SER A 244 6.88 6.38 -13.11
C SER A 244 6.69 7.07 -14.45
N PRO A 245 7.12 8.33 -14.56
CA PRO A 245 7.45 9.22 -13.44
C PRO A 245 6.20 9.57 -12.61
N ARG A 246 6.38 9.86 -11.33
CA ARG A 246 5.25 10.27 -10.48
C ARG A 246 4.73 11.62 -10.90
N SER A 247 3.42 11.81 -10.87
CA SER A 247 2.81 13.12 -11.14
C SER A 247 3.35 14.19 -10.19
N GLY A 248 3.69 15.36 -10.74
CA GLY A 248 4.31 16.46 -10.02
C GLY A 248 5.83 16.33 -9.83
N SER A 249 6.48 15.24 -10.32
CA SER A 249 7.93 15.09 -10.21
C SER A 249 8.69 16.04 -11.13
N THR A 250 9.90 16.42 -10.68
CA THR A 250 10.88 17.15 -11.49
C THR A 250 12.02 16.23 -11.85
N LEU A 251 12.33 16.13 -13.13
CA LEU A 251 13.47 15.41 -13.68
C LEU A 251 14.54 16.41 -14.10
N VAL A 252 15.80 15.97 -14.17
CA VAL A 252 16.92 16.79 -14.63
C VAL A 252 17.46 16.20 -15.93
N ALA A 253 17.59 17.03 -16.95
CA ALA A 253 18.17 16.63 -18.21
C ALA A 253 19.68 16.39 -18.05
N SER A 254 20.18 15.32 -18.67
CA SER A 254 21.61 15.06 -18.71
C SER A 254 22.33 16.12 -19.58
N PRO A 255 23.39 16.73 -19.12
CA PRO A 255 24.18 17.66 -19.94
C PRO A 255 24.70 17.04 -21.24
N ALA A 256 24.95 15.74 -21.23
CA ALA A 256 25.49 15.01 -22.40
C ALA A 256 24.45 14.79 -23.50
N THR A 257 23.17 14.63 -23.16
CA THR A 257 22.11 14.30 -24.13
C THR A 257 21.07 15.41 -24.29
N GLY A 258 21.07 16.39 -23.41
CA GLY A 258 20.05 17.45 -23.35
C GLY A 258 18.66 16.95 -22.94
N ALA A 259 18.48 15.67 -22.59
CA ALA A 259 17.23 15.05 -22.23
C ALA A 259 17.33 14.30 -20.89
N ALA A 260 16.22 14.20 -20.19
CA ALA A 260 16.11 13.35 -19.00
C ALA A 260 15.71 11.94 -19.41
N ARG A 261 16.54 10.94 -19.09
CA ARG A 261 16.20 9.53 -19.28
C ARG A 261 15.40 9.02 -18.09
N THR A 262 14.20 8.51 -18.34
CA THR A 262 13.35 7.90 -17.31
C THR A 262 12.57 6.72 -17.88
N LEU A 263 11.87 5.99 -17.02
CA LEU A 263 11.00 4.89 -17.41
C LEU A 263 9.53 5.30 -17.27
N LEU A 264 8.73 5.06 -18.28
CA LEU A 264 7.28 5.13 -18.21
C LEU A 264 6.76 3.78 -17.71
N ALA A 265 6.05 3.80 -16.59
CA ALA A 265 5.46 2.61 -16.00
C ALA A 265 4.07 2.91 -15.42
N ALA A 266 3.11 2.05 -15.72
CA ALA A 266 1.75 2.14 -15.19
C ALA A 266 1.24 0.76 -14.73
N GLY A 267 0.43 0.79 -13.67
CA GLY A 267 -0.41 -0.34 -13.29
C GLY A 267 -1.76 -0.24 -13.97
N THR A 268 -2.20 -1.33 -14.58
CA THR A 268 -3.50 -1.45 -15.25
C THR A 268 -4.37 -2.48 -14.57
N ASP A 269 -5.63 -2.54 -14.91
CA ASP A 269 -6.44 -3.72 -14.60
C ASP A 269 -5.91 -4.95 -15.35
N PRO A 270 -6.13 -6.16 -14.83
CA PRO A 270 -5.53 -7.39 -15.37
C PRO A 270 -6.15 -7.84 -16.71
N ASP A 271 -7.21 -7.20 -17.17
CA ASP A 271 -7.82 -7.43 -18.48
C ASP A 271 -7.19 -6.58 -19.61
N ALA A 272 -6.35 -5.60 -19.29
CA ALA A 272 -5.59 -4.85 -20.27
C ALA A 272 -4.43 -5.70 -20.84
N ARG A 273 -4.20 -5.61 -22.13
CA ARG A 273 -3.12 -6.31 -22.86
C ARG A 273 -2.01 -5.38 -23.32
N LEU A 274 -2.34 -4.11 -23.60
CA LEU A 274 -1.43 -3.08 -24.10
C LEU A 274 -1.65 -1.76 -23.36
N VAL A 275 -0.59 -0.96 -23.28
CA VAL A 275 -0.60 0.42 -22.78
C VAL A 275 0.02 1.32 -23.83
N TYR A 276 -0.74 2.27 -24.32
CA TYR A 276 -0.32 3.30 -25.27
C TYR A 276 0.10 4.54 -24.50
N TRP A 277 1.27 5.05 -24.81
CA TRP A 277 1.87 6.18 -24.13
C TRP A 277 1.88 7.43 -24.99
N TYR A 278 1.52 8.57 -24.40
CA TYR A 278 1.48 9.86 -25.07
C TYR A 278 2.12 10.94 -24.19
N ASP A 279 2.73 11.95 -24.80
CA ASP A 279 3.13 13.21 -24.20
C ASP A 279 2.30 14.32 -24.84
N GLY A 280 1.30 14.84 -24.14
CA GLY A 280 0.26 15.67 -24.74
C GLY A 280 -0.44 14.94 -25.88
N ALA A 281 -0.31 15.45 -27.13
CA ALA A 281 -0.83 14.82 -28.33
C ALA A 281 0.20 13.90 -29.04
N HIS A 282 1.45 13.87 -28.57
CA HIS A 282 2.52 13.12 -29.21
C HIS A 282 2.55 11.67 -28.74
N PHE A 283 2.44 10.73 -29.69
CA PHE A 283 2.55 9.31 -29.38
C PHE A 283 4.00 8.91 -29.13
N LEU A 284 4.24 8.28 -27.97
CA LEU A 284 5.57 7.86 -27.52
C LEU A 284 5.87 6.39 -27.81
N GLY A 285 4.84 5.53 -27.77
CA GLY A 285 5.00 4.10 -28.00
C GLY A 285 4.00 3.23 -27.26
N VAL A 286 4.22 1.91 -27.30
CA VAL A 286 3.36 0.90 -26.68
C VAL A 286 4.20 0.01 -25.78
N SER A 287 3.65 -0.37 -24.63
CA SER A 287 4.23 -1.39 -23.76
C SER A 287 3.19 -2.42 -23.34
N SER A 288 3.64 -3.59 -22.90
CA SER A 288 2.75 -4.54 -22.20
C SER A 288 2.56 -4.10 -20.76
N PRO A 289 1.42 -4.41 -20.13
CA PRO A 289 1.21 -4.19 -18.70
C PRO A 289 2.35 -4.74 -17.84
N GLY A 290 2.83 -3.93 -16.90
CA GLY A 290 3.95 -4.29 -16.03
C GLY A 290 5.35 -4.24 -16.67
N ARG A 291 5.47 -3.92 -17.96
CA ARG A 291 6.76 -3.66 -18.61
C ARG A 291 6.99 -2.17 -18.81
N PRO A 292 8.00 -1.58 -18.14
CA PRO A 292 8.35 -0.18 -18.35
C PRO A 292 8.86 0.08 -19.76
N MET A 293 8.62 1.30 -20.27
CA MET A 293 9.15 1.80 -21.54
C MET A 293 10.13 2.93 -21.27
N GLU A 294 11.28 2.96 -21.94
CA GLU A 294 12.20 4.09 -21.85
C GLU A 294 11.63 5.34 -22.53
N TRP A 295 11.85 6.46 -21.90
CA TRP A 295 11.48 7.78 -22.42
C TRP A 295 12.59 8.79 -22.19
N PHE A 296 12.92 9.54 -23.24
CA PHE A 296 13.89 10.62 -23.25
C PHE A 296 13.16 11.96 -23.32
N ALA A 297 12.88 12.53 -22.16
CA ALA A 297 12.12 13.75 -22.01
C ALA A 297 12.98 14.99 -22.26
N GLN A 298 12.55 15.88 -23.15
CA GLN A 298 13.19 17.18 -23.39
C GLN A 298 12.88 18.14 -22.22
N PRO A 299 13.69 19.18 -21.99
CA PRO A 299 13.36 20.22 -21.00
C PRO A 299 11.99 20.86 -21.30
N GLY A 300 11.14 20.98 -20.27
CA GLY A 300 9.79 21.52 -20.39
C GLY A 300 8.81 20.88 -19.42
N ASP A 301 7.54 21.28 -19.54
CA ASP A 301 6.42 20.68 -18.83
C ASP A 301 5.75 19.62 -19.74
N HIS A 302 5.56 18.44 -19.22
CA HIS A 302 5.04 17.28 -19.94
C HIS A 302 3.76 16.79 -19.29
N ARG A 303 2.79 16.37 -20.11
CA ARG A 303 1.58 15.69 -19.68
C ARG A 303 1.55 14.30 -20.26
N ILE A 304 2.03 13.35 -19.49
CA ILE A 304 2.08 11.94 -19.89
C ILE A 304 0.70 11.32 -19.71
N THR A 305 0.23 10.64 -20.75
CA THR A 305 -1.02 9.87 -20.74
C THR A 305 -0.71 8.42 -21.03
N ALA A 306 -1.23 7.53 -20.21
CA ALA A 306 -1.25 6.09 -20.44
C ALA A 306 -2.69 5.68 -20.75
N THR A 307 -2.92 5.09 -21.92
CA THR A 307 -4.22 4.56 -22.35
C THR A 307 -4.09 3.06 -22.56
N ASP A 308 -4.98 2.26 -21.99
CA ASP A 308 -4.97 0.84 -22.26
C ASP A 308 -5.78 0.49 -23.52
N ASP A 309 -5.67 -0.77 -23.97
CA ASP A 309 -6.37 -1.28 -25.15
C ASP A 309 -7.90 -1.36 -24.99
N LEU A 310 -8.42 -1.09 -23.80
CA LEU A 310 -9.84 -0.97 -23.50
C LEU A 310 -10.31 0.49 -23.41
N GLY A 311 -9.42 1.46 -23.76
CA GLY A 311 -9.74 2.88 -23.85
C GLY A 311 -9.72 3.64 -22.51
N ARG A 312 -9.32 2.99 -21.42
CA ARG A 312 -9.19 3.64 -20.10
C ARG A 312 -7.89 4.44 -20.04
N SER A 313 -7.93 5.69 -19.60
CA SER A 313 -6.76 6.59 -19.64
C SER A 313 -6.46 7.20 -18.28
N GLY A 314 -5.17 7.25 -17.94
CA GLY A 314 -4.64 7.93 -16.77
C GLY A 314 -3.55 8.93 -17.15
N THR A 315 -3.39 10.00 -16.39
CA THR A 315 -2.43 11.07 -16.70
C THR A 315 -1.49 11.37 -15.54
N ALA A 316 -0.28 11.82 -15.86
CA ALA A 316 0.70 12.37 -14.93
C ALA A 316 1.34 13.62 -15.53
N THR A 317 1.62 14.62 -14.69
CA THR A 317 2.37 15.82 -15.07
C THR A 317 3.81 15.73 -14.59
N VAL A 318 4.75 16.09 -15.44
CA VAL A 318 6.19 16.00 -15.15
C VAL A 318 6.88 17.25 -15.66
N ARG A 319 7.80 17.80 -14.88
CA ARG A 319 8.65 18.91 -15.30
C ARG A 319 10.07 18.43 -15.51
N VAL A 320 10.67 18.78 -16.65
CA VAL A 320 12.08 18.51 -16.93
C VAL A 320 12.84 19.82 -16.91
N ARG A 321 13.88 19.89 -16.06
CA ARG A 321 14.81 21.03 -15.96
C ARG A 321 16.13 20.70 -16.68
N ARG A 322 16.78 21.74 -17.17
CA ARG A 322 18.14 21.65 -17.70
C ARG A 322 19.17 21.43 -16.60
#